data_bd7a29f65467668920839c011f22d127
#
_entry.id   bd7a29f65467668920839c011f22d127
#
_cell.length_a   1.000
_cell.length_b   1.000
_cell.length_c   1.000
_cell.angle_alpha   90.00
_cell.angle_beta   90.00
_cell.angle_gamma   90.00
#
_symmetry.space_group_name_H-M   'P 1'
#
loop_
_entity.id
_entity.type
_entity.pdbx_description
1 polymer ?
#
loop_
_entity_poly.entity_id
_entity_poly.type
_entity_poly.pdbx_seq_one_letter_code
_entity_poly.pdbx_strand_id
1 'polypeptide(L)'
;MNKVYNNAAAAVADIKDGAVIMLGGFGLCGIPENSIAALVKSGVKNLTCISNNAGVDGFGIGLMLEQKQVMKMVSSYVGENAEFERQLLSGELEVELIPQGTLATRCMAAGYGMPAIFTPAGVGTEVADGKEIRIFNDKEYLLEYAFDADFAIVKAWKG
;
A
#
# COMPACT_ATOMS: atom_id res chain seq x y z
N MET A 1 22.79 18.31 -3.63
CA MET A 1 21.37 18.76 -3.74
C MET A 1 20.73 18.61 -2.36
N ASN A 2 20.13 19.65 -1.81
CA ASN A 2 19.40 19.54 -0.55
C ASN A 2 18.03 18.88 -0.84
N LYS A 3 17.74 17.78 -0.14
CA LYS A 3 16.49 17.02 -0.25
C LYS A 3 15.57 17.20 0.95
N VAL A 4 15.93 18.13 1.86
CA VAL A 4 15.15 18.41 3.06
C VAL A 4 14.07 19.45 2.74
N TYR A 5 12.82 19.10 3.05
CA TYR A 5 11.67 20.00 2.97
C TYR A 5 11.40 20.66 4.32
N ASN A 6 10.88 21.88 4.30
CA ASN A 6 10.60 22.64 5.53
C ASN A 6 9.46 22.03 6.38
N ASN A 7 8.55 21.31 5.74
CA ASN A 7 7.42 20.67 6.41
C ASN A 7 6.82 19.56 5.53
N ALA A 8 5.93 18.76 6.12
CA ALA A 8 5.27 17.64 5.43
C ALA A 8 4.41 18.10 4.24
N ALA A 9 3.74 19.24 4.34
CA ALA A 9 2.90 19.75 3.24
C ALA A 9 3.74 20.06 1.99
N ALA A 10 4.91 20.63 2.16
CA ALA A 10 5.85 20.85 1.05
C ALA A 10 6.39 19.54 0.48
N ALA A 11 6.61 18.52 1.34
CA ALA A 11 7.14 17.23 0.92
C ALA A 11 6.14 16.39 0.11
N VAL A 12 4.83 16.57 0.33
CA VAL A 12 3.78 15.83 -0.39
C VAL A 12 3.10 16.64 -1.50
N ALA A 13 3.56 17.85 -1.79
CA ALA A 13 2.91 18.76 -2.73
C ALA A 13 2.88 18.25 -4.19
N ASP A 14 3.80 17.35 -4.54
CA ASP A 14 3.88 16.75 -5.87
C ASP A 14 2.90 15.58 -6.07
N ILE A 15 2.31 15.07 -4.99
CA ILE A 15 1.33 13.99 -5.04
C ILE A 15 0.01 14.53 -5.60
N LYS A 16 -0.46 13.94 -6.68
CA LYS A 16 -1.67 14.35 -7.40
C LYS A 16 -2.76 13.27 -7.31
N ASP A 17 -3.96 13.63 -7.76
CA ASP A 17 -5.06 12.68 -7.88
C ASP A 17 -4.66 11.49 -8.73
N GLY A 18 -5.06 10.30 -8.28
CA GLY A 18 -4.76 9.04 -8.94
C GLY A 18 -3.38 8.46 -8.65
N ALA A 19 -2.55 9.12 -7.84
CA ALA A 19 -1.20 8.64 -7.52
C ALA A 19 -1.23 7.28 -6.79
N VAL A 20 -0.22 6.45 -7.07
CA VAL A 20 0.05 5.19 -6.38
C VAL A 20 1.12 5.42 -5.32
N ILE A 21 0.79 5.18 -4.05
CA ILE A 21 1.65 5.50 -2.91
C ILE A 21 1.90 4.26 -2.06
N MET A 22 3.17 3.92 -1.84
CA MET A 22 3.57 2.97 -0.81
C MET A 22 3.68 3.68 0.53
N LEU A 23 2.95 3.20 1.54
CA LEU A 23 2.93 3.77 2.89
C LEU A 23 3.49 2.76 3.89
N GLY A 24 4.56 3.14 4.58
CA GLY A 24 5.14 2.34 5.65
C GLY A 24 4.24 2.31 6.88
N GLY A 25 4.41 1.29 7.70
CA GLY A 25 3.71 1.11 8.96
C GLY A 25 3.15 -0.30 9.14
N PHE A 26 2.87 -0.65 10.38
CA PHE A 26 2.22 -1.89 10.78
C PHE A 26 1.27 -1.58 11.95
N GLY A 27 -0.03 -1.73 11.73
CA GLY A 27 -1.00 -1.23 12.70
C GLY A 27 -0.81 0.27 12.96
N LEU A 28 -0.49 0.61 14.18
CA LEU A 28 -0.17 1.99 14.60
C LEU A 28 1.33 2.28 14.67
N CYS A 29 2.19 1.28 14.41
CA CYS A 29 3.63 1.42 14.54
C CYS A 29 4.26 1.87 13.22
N GLY A 30 5.17 2.84 13.28
CA GLY A 30 5.94 3.28 12.11
C GLY A 30 5.16 4.05 11.05
N ILE A 31 3.97 4.54 11.37
CA ILE A 31 3.11 5.30 10.45
C ILE A 31 3.70 6.69 10.21
N PRO A 32 3.79 7.17 8.97
CA PRO A 32 4.27 8.51 8.63
C PRO A 32 3.18 9.59 8.88
N GLU A 33 2.81 9.80 10.13
CA GLU A 33 1.65 10.58 10.59
C GLU A 33 1.59 11.99 10.00
N ASN A 34 2.73 12.70 9.99
CA ASN A 34 2.79 14.08 9.49
C ASN A 34 2.50 14.15 7.98
N SER A 35 3.00 13.19 7.22
CA SER A 35 2.75 13.12 5.77
C SER A 35 1.31 12.73 5.47
N ILE A 36 0.74 11.79 6.22
CA ILE A 36 -0.68 11.43 6.11
C ILE A 36 -1.57 12.63 6.44
N ALA A 37 -1.30 13.35 7.54
CA ALA A 37 -2.07 14.55 7.89
C ALA A 37 -1.96 15.64 6.81
N ALA A 38 -0.81 15.77 6.16
CA ALA A 38 -0.63 16.70 5.05
C ALA A 38 -1.42 16.26 3.80
N LEU A 39 -1.44 14.97 3.48
CA LEU A 39 -2.25 14.41 2.38
C LEU A 39 -3.74 14.59 2.64
N VAL A 40 -4.21 14.38 3.87
CA VAL A 40 -5.60 14.65 4.26
C VAL A 40 -5.96 16.11 3.98
N LYS A 41 -5.11 17.05 4.39
CA LYS A 41 -5.32 18.48 4.18
C LYS A 41 -5.23 18.92 2.72
N SER A 42 -4.43 18.25 1.90
CA SER A 42 -4.28 18.59 0.48
C SER A 42 -5.55 18.30 -0.33
N GLY A 43 -6.37 17.36 0.14
CA GLY A 43 -7.63 16.97 -0.49
C GLY A 43 -7.46 16.15 -1.78
N VAL A 44 -6.26 15.62 -2.06
CA VAL A 44 -6.02 14.72 -3.22
C VAL A 44 -6.96 13.52 -3.16
N LYS A 45 -7.36 13.01 -4.31
CA LYS A 45 -8.38 11.96 -4.46
C LYS A 45 -7.90 10.80 -5.33
N ASN A 46 -8.67 9.72 -5.31
CA ASN A 46 -8.49 8.55 -6.16
C ASN A 46 -7.12 7.88 -5.98
N LEU A 47 -6.56 7.95 -4.79
CA LEU A 47 -5.26 7.37 -4.47
C LEU A 47 -5.33 5.84 -4.45
N THR A 48 -4.28 5.19 -4.94
CA THR A 48 -4.00 3.78 -4.65
C THR A 48 -2.97 3.72 -3.53
N CYS A 49 -3.35 3.15 -2.39
CA CYS A 49 -2.45 2.99 -1.25
C CYS A 49 -1.98 1.55 -1.12
N ILE A 50 -0.67 1.34 -1.09
CA ILE A 50 -0.02 0.04 -0.87
C ILE A 50 0.58 0.07 0.53
N SER A 51 0.04 -0.74 1.44
CA SER A 51 0.48 -0.79 2.84
C SER A 51 0.11 -2.12 3.48
N ASN A 52 0.75 -2.46 4.60
CA ASN A 52 0.42 -3.67 5.36
C ASN A 52 -1.07 -3.74 5.74
N ASN A 53 -1.61 -2.63 6.25
CA ASN A 53 -3.02 -2.44 6.59
C ASN A 53 -3.42 -0.97 6.35
N ALA A 54 -4.66 -0.62 6.68
CA ALA A 54 -5.19 0.74 6.52
C ALA A 54 -5.23 1.56 7.82
N GLY A 55 -4.35 1.25 8.78
CA GLY A 55 -4.42 1.86 10.11
C GLY A 55 -5.66 1.40 10.88
N VAL A 56 -6.19 2.30 11.69
CA VAL A 56 -7.44 2.11 12.44
C VAL A 56 -8.37 3.30 12.20
N ASP A 57 -9.61 3.23 12.67
CA ASP A 57 -10.53 4.37 12.63
C ASP A 57 -9.90 5.59 13.28
N GLY A 58 -9.95 6.73 12.59
CA GLY A 58 -9.42 8.01 13.08
C GLY A 58 -7.91 8.13 13.14
N PHE A 59 -7.13 7.14 12.62
CA PHE A 59 -5.67 7.20 12.66
C PHE A 59 -4.99 6.52 11.47
N GLY A 60 -3.82 7.03 11.08
CA GLY A 60 -3.06 6.52 9.94
C GLY A 60 -3.83 6.68 8.63
N ILE A 61 -3.79 5.66 7.77
CA ILE A 61 -4.52 5.66 6.49
C ILE A 61 -6.03 5.74 6.72
N GLY A 62 -6.54 5.33 7.89
CA GLY A 62 -7.94 5.48 8.27
C GLY A 62 -8.47 6.91 8.07
N LEU A 63 -7.65 7.92 8.40
CA LEU A 63 -8.01 9.33 8.14
C LEU A 63 -8.25 9.64 6.65
N MET A 64 -7.49 9.03 5.77
CA MET A 64 -7.63 9.20 4.32
C MET A 64 -8.87 8.46 3.79
N LEU A 65 -9.19 7.30 4.37
CA LEU A 65 -10.42 6.54 4.06
C LEU A 65 -11.67 7.34 4.47
N GLU A 66 -11.71 7.91 5.68
CA GLU A 66 -12.79 8.77 6.16
C GLU A 66 -13.04 9.97 5.22
N GLN A 67 -12.00 10.51 4.62
CA GLN A 67 -12.09 11.61 3.64
C GLN A 67 -12.34 11.14 2.20
N LYS A 68 -12.52 9.83 1.99
CA LYS A 68 -12.73 9.22 0.67
C LYS A 68 -11.65 9.63 -0.35
N GLN A 69 -10.41 9.67 0.11
CA GLN A 69 -9.25 9.98 -0.71
C GLN A 69 -8.65 8.75 -1.38
N VAL A 70 -8.89 7.56 -0.81
CA VAL A 70 -8.38 6.28 -1.30
C VAL A 70 -9.44 5.60 -2.16
N MET A 71 -9.10 5.28 -3.39
CA MET A 71 -9.93 4.52 -4.32
C MET A 71 -9.61 3.03 -4.27
N LYS A 72 -8.32 2.70 -4.10
CA LYS A 72 -7.84 1.32 -4.03
C LYS A 72 -6.86 1.13 -2.88
N MET A 73 -7.04 0.03 -2.15
CA MET A 73 -6.11 -0.41 -1.12
C MET A 73 -5.49 -1.75 -1.52
N VAL A 74 -4.16 -1.82 -1.58
CA VAL A 74 -3.40 -3.06 -1.73
C VAL A 74 -2.80 -3.39 -0.37
N SER A 75 -3.24 -4.48 0.25
CA SER A 75 -2.98 -4.74 1.66
C SER A 75 -2.87 -6.24 1.95
N SER A 76 -2.27 -6.59 3.06
CA SER A 76 -2.24 -7.98 3.55
C SER A 76 -3.22 -8.23 4.69
N TYR A 77 -3.87 -7.19 5.20
CA TYR A 77 -4.77 -7.29 6.35
C TYR A 77 -5.82 -6.16 6.34
N VAL A 78 -7.07 -6.47 6.67
CA VAL A 78 -8.22 -5.53 6.71
C VAL A 78 -8.63 -5.26 8.14
N GLY A 79 -8.39 -5.87 9.16
CA GLY A 79 -8.98 -5.73 10.50
C GLY A 79 -8.71 -4.39 11.19
N GLU A 80 -9.45 -4.13 12.26
CA GLU A 80 -9.34 -3.00 13.19
C GLU A 80 -9.66 -1.61 12.60
N ASN A 81 -10.30 -1.55 11.40
CA ASN A 81 -10.74 -0.33 10.77
C ASN A 81 -12.16 -0.53 10.22
N ALA A 82 -13.17 -0.04 10.95
CA ALA A 82 -14.58 -0.21 10.59
C ALA A 82 -14.95 0.53 9.30
N GLU A 83 -14.35 1.71 9.07
CA GLU A 83 -14.59 2.46 7.83
C GLU A 83 -14.00 1.73 6.61
N PHE A 84 -12.84 1.08 6.75
CA PHE A 84 -12.28 0.25 5.70
C PHE A 84 -13.22 -0.91 5.35
N GLU A 85 -13.67 -1.65 6.37
CA GLU A 85 -14.61 -2.77 6.18
C GLU A 85 -15.92 -2.28 5.54
N ARG A 86 -16.48 -1.18 6.01
CA ARG A 86 -17.70 -0.59 5.45
C ARG A 86 -17.54 -0.24 3.96
N GLN A 87 -16.45 0.44 3.59
CA GLN A 87 -16.21 0.85 2.20
C GLN A 87 -15.95 -0.36 1.29
N LEU A 88 -15.27 -1.39 1.79
CA LEU A 88 -15.08 -2.64 1.05
C LEU A 88 -16.43 -3.32 0.77
N LEU A 89 -17.26 -3.50 1.81
CA LEU A 89 -18.55 -4.18 1.69
C LEU A 89 -19.56 -3.40 0.82
N SER A 90 -19.49 -2.07 0.82
CA SER A 90 -20.34 -1.22 -0.03
C SER A 90 -19.85 -1.10 -1.48
N GLY A 91 -18.63 -1.57 -1.80
CA GLY A 91 -18.02 -1.41 -3.10
C GLY A 91 -17.49 0.00 -3.38
N GLU A 92 -17.41 0.87 -2.36
CA GLU A 92 -16.83 2.21 -2.49
C GLU A 92 -15.30 2.17 -2.59
N LEU A 93 -14.67 1.13 -2.04
CA LEU A 93 -13.22 0.92 -2.02
C LEU A 93 -12.87 -0.37 -2.72
N GLU A 94 -11.99 -0.30 -3.73
CA GLU A 94 -11.37 -1.50 -4.30
C GLU A 94 -10.29 -2.02 -3.33
N VAL A 95 -10.28 -3.32 -3.06
CA VAL A 95 -9.29 -3.93 -2.19
C VAL A 95 -8.65 -5.14 -2.85
N GLU A 96 -7.31 -5.12 -2.92
CA GLU A 96 -6.49 -6.25 -3.34
C GLU A 96 -5.77 -6.81 -2.10
N LEU A 97 -6.21 -7.98 -1.64
CA LEU A 97 -5.55 -8.68 -0.53
C LEU A 97 -4.49 -9.62 -1.06
N ILE A 98 -3.28 -9.47 -0.55
CA ILE A 98 -2.12 -10.28 -0.92
C ILE A 98 -1.37 -10.77 0.32
N PRO A 99 -0.73 -11.94 0.27
CA PRO A 99 0.07 -12.41 1.39
C PRO A 99 1.16 -11.41 1.79
N GLN A 100 1.39 -11.21 3.09
CA GLN A 100 2.35 -10.22 3.60
C GLN A 100 3.76 -10.39 3.03
N GLY A 101 4.24 -11.63 2.91
CA GLY A 101 5.55 -11.90 2.30
C GLY A 101 5.60 -11.48 0.84
N THR A 102 4.51 -11.68 0.09
CA THR A 102 4.38 -11.23 -1.30
C THR A 102 4.39 -9.72 -1.39
N LEU A 103 3.64 -9.01 -0.53
CA LEU A 103 3.63 -7.55 -0.46
C LEU A 103 5.05 -7.01 -0.26
N ALA A 104 5.76 -7.51 0.75
CA ALA A 104 7.12 -7.09 1.05
C ALA A 104 8.09 -7.37 -0.11
N THR A 105 7.98 -8.55 -0.73
CA THR A 105 8.87 -8.94 -1.83
C THR A 105 8.56 -8.15 -3.11
N ARG A 106 7.31 -7.85 -3.41
CA ARG A 106 6.92 -6.96 -4.53
C ARG A 106 7.46 -5.54 -4.35
N CYS A 107 7.44 -5.00 -3.11
CA CYS A 107 8.10 -3.72 -2.78
C CYS A 107 9.61 -3.79 -3.01
N MET A 108 10.26 -4.85 -2.54
CA MET A 108 11.70 -5.08 -2.72
C MET A 108 12.04 -5.18 -4.22
N ALA A 109 11.28 -5.97 -4.98
CA ALA A 109 11.48 -6.14 -6.42
C ALA A 109 11.42 -4.79 -7.16
N ALA A 110 10.43 -3.96 -6.85
CA ALA A 110 10.30 -2.60 -7.39
C ALA A 110 11.56 -1.76 -7.11
N GLY A 111 12.03 -1.77 -5.87
CA GLY A 111 13.21 -1.01 -5.46
C GLY A 111 14.51 -1.47 -6.15
N TYR A 112 14.61 -2.74 -6.54
CA TYR A 112 15.74 -3.30 -7.27
C TYR A 112 15.57 -3.27 -8.80
N GLY A 113 14.45 -2.77 -9.32
CA GLY A 113 14.15 -2.76 -10.75
C GLY A 113 13.86 -4.15 -11.32
N MET A 114 13.51 -5.12 -10.50
CA MET A 114 13.04 -6.44 -10.93
C MET A 114 11.57 -6.34 -11.34
N PRO A 115 11.19 -6.79 -12.55
CA PRO A 115 9.81 -6.61 -13.03
C PRO A 115 8.82 -7.54 -12.34
N ALA A 116 9.26 -8.70 -11.86
CA ALA A 116 8.41 -9.71 -11.24
C ALA A 116 9.21 -10.68 -10.37
N ILE A 117 8.49 -11.45 -9.57
CA ILE A 117 9.03 -12.52 -8.71
C ILE A 117 8.17 -13.77 -8.83
N PHE A 118 8.72 -14.90 -8.45
CA PHE A 118 7.96 -16.13 -8.21
C PHE A 118 7.88 -16.42 -6.72
N THR A 119 6.67 -16.69 -6.21
CA THR A 119 6.42 -17.00 -4.80
C THR A 119 5.51 -18.22 -4.67
N PRO A 120 5.74 -19.10 -3.69
CA PRO A 120 4.81 -20.21 -3.41
C PRO A 120 3.60 -19.74 -2.57
N ALA A 121 3.63 -18.53 -2.03
CA ALA A 121 2.53 -18.02 -1.20
C ALA A 121 1.28 -17.78 -2.05
N GLY A 122 0.15 -18.34 -1.62
CA GLY A 122 -1.12 -18.19 -2.32
C GLY A 122 -1.41 -19.27 -3.38
N VAL A 123 -0.49 -20.18 -3.67
CA VAL A 123 -0.77 -21.35 -4.54
C VAL A 123 -1.93 -22.17 -3.99
N GLY A 124 -2.91 -22.50 -4.85
CA GLY A 124 -4.09 -23.25 -4.47
C GLY A 124 -5.16 -22.47 -3.71
N THR A 125 -5.05 -21.14 -3.69
CA THR A 125 -6.06 -20.24 -3.11
C THR A 125 -6.56 -19.24 -4.16
N GLU A 126 -7.58 -18.45 -3.83
CA GLU A 126 -8.12 -17.37 -4.68
C GLU A 126 -7.03 -16.34 -5.10
N VAL A 127 -5.95 -16.23 -4.33
CA VAL A 127 -4.81 -15.37 -4.69
C VAL A 127 -4.15 -15.81 -6.00
N ALA A 128 -4.28 -17.09 -6.37
CA ALA A 128 -3.72 -17.66 -7.61
C ALA A 128 -4.58 -17.38 -8.85
N ASP A 129 -5.83 -16.95 -8.68
CA ASP A 129 -6.77 -16.82 -9.78
C ASP A 129 -6.26 -15.83 -10.84
N GLY A 130 -6.20 -16.32 -12.09
CA GLY A 130 -5.72 -15.54 -13.22
C GLY A 130 -4.22 -15.28 -13.29
N LYS A 131 -3.42 -15.82 -12.36
CA LYS A 131 -1.96 -15.66 -12.34
C LYS A 131 -1.24 -16.82 -13.02
N GLU A 132 -0.08 -16.52 -13.60
CA GLU A 132 0.81 -17.55 -14.14
C GLU A 132 1.36 -18.42 -13.01
N ILE A 133 1.26 -19.75 -13.17
CA ILE A 133 1.87 -20.73 -12.29
C ILE A 133 3.06 -21.35 -13.01
N ARG A 134 4.20 -21.43 -12.33
CA ARG A 134 5.39 -22.12 -12.83
C ARG A 134 5.96 -23.10 -11.81
N ILE A 135 6.42 -24.24 -12.30
CA ILE A 135 7.01 -25.29 -11.46
C ILE A 135 8.51 -25.15 -11.45
N PHE A 136 9.10 -25.11 -10.25
CA PHE A 136 10.54 -25.16 -10.00
C PHE A 136 10.81 -26.27 -8.98
N ASN A 137 11.64 -27.26 -9.34
CA ASN A 137 11.99 -28.40 -8.45
C ASN A 137 10.73 -29.07 -7.85
N ASP A 138 9.77 -29.43 -8.70
CA ASP A 138 8.51 -30.09 -8.34
C ASP A 138 7.60 -29.29 -7.37
N LYS A 139 7.81 -27.98 -7.26
CA LYS A 139 7.00 -27.07 -6.45
C LYS A 139 6.43 -25.96 -7.30
N GLU A 140 5.15 -25.67 -7.11
CA GLU A 140 4.43 -24.60 -7.79
C GLU A 140 4.71 -23.23 -7.19
N TYR A 141 4.79 -22.22 -8.05
CA TYR A 141 4.99 -20.82 -7.72
C TYR A 141 4.09 -19.94 -8.58
N LEU A 142 3.58 -18.87 -7.99
CA LEU A 142 2.84 -17.81 -8.68
C LEU A 142 3.80 -16.74 -9.18
N LEU A 143 3.56 -16.24 -10.38
CA LEU A 143 4.19 -15.00 -10.87
C LEU A 143 3.48 -13.81 -10.24
N GLU A 144 4.26 -12.95 -9.57
CA GLU A 144 3.79 -11.69 -9.00
C GLU A 144 4.61 -10.54 -9.56
N TYR A 145 3.95 -9.55 -10.14
CA TYR A 145 4.62 -8.36 -10.67
C TYR A 145 5.07 -7.44 -9.54
N ALA A 146 6.22 -6.80 -9.71
CA ALA A 146 6.67 -5.73 -8.82
C ALA A 146 5.63 -4.61 -8.78
N PHE A 147 5.61 -3.84 -7.68
CA PHE A 147 4.75 -2.67 -7.63
C PHE A 147 5.30 -1.54 -8.51
N ASP A 148 4.40 -0.89 -9.23
CA ASP A 148 4.69 0.34 -9.95
C ASP A 148 4.03 1.48 -9.15
N ALA A 149 4.83 2.18 -8.34
CA ALA A 149 4.36 3.22 -7.45
C ALA A 149 5.09 4.53 -7.72
N ASP A 150 4.32 5.63 -7.69
CA ASP A 150 4.84 6.98 -7.92
C ASP A 150 5.63 7.49 -6.72
N PHE A 151 5.20 7.11 -5.50
CA PHE A 151 5.78 7.60 -4.24
C PHE A 151 5.90 6.50 -3.20
N ALA A 152 6.88 6.65 -2.32
CA ALA A 152 7.02 5.86 -1.10
C ALA A 152 7.20 6.80 0.09
N ILE A 153 6.39 6.62 1.13
CA ILE A 153 6.42 7.45 2.35
C ILE A 153 6.65 6.54 3.55
N VAL A 154 7.77 6.76 4.22
CA VAL A 154 8.16 5.98 5.41
C VAL A 154 8.51 6.91 6.56
N LYS A 155 8.27 6.45 7.79
CA LYS A 155 8.70 7.13 9.02
C LYS A 155 10.09 6.64 9.41
N ALA A 156 10.97 7.58 9.75
CA ALA A 156 12.27 7.30 10.33
C ALA A 156 12.45 8.06 11.64
N TRP A 157 13.31 7.54 12.53
CA TRP A 157 13.69 8.25 13.76
C TRP A 157 14.66 9.40 13.48
N LYS A 158 15.57 9.18 12.54
CA LYS A 158 16.54 10.18 12.05
C LYS A 158 16.65 10.03 10.54
N GLY A 159 16.85 11.14 9.86
CA GLY A 159 17.09 11.25 8.41
C GLY A 159 18.41 11.98 8.14
#